data_46bc203e155918b9e1bd9203f8318345
#
_entry.id   46bc203e155918b9e1bd9203f8318345
#
_cell.length_a   1.000
_cell.length_b   1.000
_cell.length_c   1.000
_cell.angle_alpha   90.00
_cell.angle_beta   90.00
_cell.angle_gamma   90.00
#
_symmetry.space_group_name_H-M   'P 1'
#
loop_
_entity.id
_entity.type
_entity.pdbx_description
1 polymer ?
#
loop_
_entity_poly.entity_id
_entity_poly.type
_entity_poly.pdbx_seq_one_letter_code
_entity_poly.pdbx_strand_id
1 'polypeptide(L)'
;NENPVVVPVPENRVIKDPISTIIDLPEGKYIFNMITRSDTGKESLVRTIAGEVYGSTYQASLSAQGINSISADLNGVTINWVPLEGGTGTTLTYTNNEGKEKIIKVDEGQTSTVIPDAVLKTSFKLISTFKPADDALDDIPTLEKIMDFPAYYTISKEDWDAVHEQYVDADRTDWGISASTEEKVGENAGKYGIATCILDGDLASFWHSQWKGEGANPPLPHEIIIDMKSQQDILSIELARRQGNGDTKTVIFSIGESEEHWTELGQLNFPSEKATNAQTLLLPEPVRGRYIRALVTGSNNGVNASIAEIMFTTSKK
;
A
#
# COMPACT_ATOMS: atom_id res chain seq x y z
N ASN A 1 -48.95 -6.89 17.43
CA ASN A 1 -49.31 -6.45 18.78
C ASN A 1 -48.65 -5.13 19.06
N GLU A 2 -49.45 -4.11 18.92
CA GLU A 2 -48.93 -2.78 18.83
C GLU A 2 -49.42 -1.97 20.01
N ASN A 3 -48.57 -1.84 21.01
CA ASN A 3 -48.81 -0.87 22.04
C ASN A 3 -48.60 0.52 21.42
N PRO A 4 -49.62 1.40 21.35
CA PRO A 4 -49.44 2.72 20.80
C PRO A 4 -48.47 3.55 21.69
N VAL A 5 -47.52 4.18 21.06
CA VAL A 5 -46.70 5.18 21.74
C VAL A 5 -47.49 6.46 21.80
N VAL A 6 -47.88 6.90 23.02
CA VAL A 6 -48.63 8.10 23.24
C VAL A 6 -47.66 9.25 23.56
N VAL A 7 -47.62 10.26 22.70
CA VAL A 7 -46.83 11.47 22.90
C VAL A 7 -47.77 12.60 23.34
N PRO A 8 -47.72 13.04 24.60
CA PRO A 8 -48.57 14.12 25.08
C PRO A 8 -48.16 15.48 24.45
N VAL A 9 -49.11 16.20 23.86
CA VAL A 9 -48.90 17.55 23.32
C VAL A 9 -49.35 18.55 24.38
N PRO A 10 -48.49 19.45 24.92
CA PRO A 10 -48.83 20.44 25.92
C PRO A 10 -49.90 21.43 25.41
N GLU A 11 -50.87 21.78 26.27
CA GLU A 11 -52.11 22.55 25.95
C GLU A 11 -51.88 23.94 25.34
N ASN A 12 -50.74 24.55 25.39
CA ASN A 12 -50.49 25.91 24.93
C ASN A 12 -49.30 26.09 23.99
N ARG A 13 -48.94 25.04 23.27
CA ARG A 13 -47.88 25.16 22.27
C ARG A 13 -48.42 25.05 20.85
N VAL A 14 -48.29 26.12 20.09
CA VAL A 14 -48.23 26.03 18.64
C VAL A 14 -46.86 25.42 18.32
N ILE A 15 -46.79 24.12 18.27
CA ILE A 15 -45.58 23.41 17.81
C ILE A 15 -45.57 23.56 16.30
N LYS A 16 -44.63 24.33 15.79
CA LYS A 16 -44.52 24.61 14.36
C LYS A 16 -44.13 23.35 13.58
N ASP A 17 -43.30 22.49 14.20
CA ASP A 17 -42.85 21.21 13.67
C ASP A 17 -42.63 20.21 14.83
N PRO A 18 -43.67 19.46 15.25
CA PRO A 18 -43.54 18.52 16.35
C PRO A 18 -42.70 17.32 15.89
N ILE A 19 -41.52 17.13 16.50
CA ILE A 19 -40.66 15.95 16.30
C ILE A 19 -40.91 14.97 17.44
N SER A 20 -41.20 13.73 17.09
CA SER A 20 -41.26 12.61 18.02
C SER A 20 -40.28 11.54 17.62
N THR A 21 -39.37 11.20 18.52
CA THR A 21 -38.33 10.17 18.25
C THR A 21 -38.74 8.88 18.94
N ILE A 22 -38.76 7.80 18.17
CA ILE A 22 -38.90 6.43 18.68
C ILE A 22 -37.51 5.84 18.70
N ILE A 23 -37.06 5.37 19.85
CA ILE A 23 -35.73 4.79 20.07
C ILE A 23 -35.85 3.27 20.28
N ASP A 24 -34.71 2.58 20.21
CA ASP A 24 -34.57 1.14 20.50
C ASP A 24 -35.42 0.22 19.60
N LEU A 25 -35.68 0.63 18.37
CA LEU A 25 -36.30 -0.25 17.38
C LEU A 25 -35.24 -1.22 16.83
N PRO A 26 -35.55 -2.54 16.79
CA PRO A 26 -34.69 -3.50 16.10
C PRO A 26 -34.50 -3.16 14.61
N GLU A 27 -33.44 -3.67 14.01
CA GLU A 27 -33.21 -3.56 12.57
C GLU A 27 -34.40 -4.13 11.79
N GLY A 28 -34.91 -3.38 10.80
CA GLY A 28 -36.05 -3.82 9.99
C GLY A 28 -36.84 -2.69 9.37
N LYS A 29 -37.88 -3.07 8.61
CA LYS A 29 -38.83 -2.14 7.97
C LYS A 29 -40.07 -1.95 8.82
N TYR A 30 -40.46 -0.70 8.98
CA TYR A 30 -41.55 -0.29 9.84
C TYR A 30 -42.60 0.51 9.07
N ILE A 31 -43.82 0.35 9.46
CA ILE A 31 -44.94 1.18 9.02
C ILE A 31 -45.57 1.78 10.27
N PHE A 32 -45.56 3.08 10.37
CA PHE A 32 -46.13 3.83 11.50
C PHE A 32 -47.47 4.43 11.07
N ASN A 33 -48.52 4.17 11.83
CA ASN A 33 -49.80 4.83 11.69
C ASN A 33 -49.94 5.87 12.79
N MET A 34 -50.07 7.14 12.42
CA MET A 34 -50.19 8.24 13.33
C MET A 34 -51.59 8.83 13.28
N ILE A 35 -52.15 9.05 14.46
CA ILE A 35 -53.38 9.79 14.65
C ILE A 35 -53.16 10.86 15.70
N THR A 36 -53.86 11.97 15.59
CA THR A 36 -53.97 12.95 16.70
C THR A 36 -55.34 12.77 17.37
N ARG A 37 -55.36 12.83 18.70
CA ARG A 37 -56.60 12.72 19.49
C ARG A 37 -56.75 13.99 20.32
N SER A 38 -57.94 14.58 20.25
CA SER A 38 -58.28 15.71 21.14
C SER A 38 -58.58 15.24 22.57
N ASP A 39 -58.62 16.17 23.48
CA ASP A 39 -59.07 15.97 24.87
C ASP A 39 -60.50 15.40 24.97
N THR A 40 -61.36 15.70 24.00
CA THR A 40 -62.72 15.20 23.88
C THR A 40 -62.83 13.83 23.22
N GLY A 41 -61.66 13.20 22.86
CA GLY A 41 -61.58 11.88 22.26
C GLY A 41 -61.80 11.84 20.74
N LYS A 42 -61.90 12.98 20.06
CA LYS A 42 -61.99 12.99 18.57
C LYS A 42 -60.63 12.70 17.98
N GLU A 43 -60.61 11.79 16.98
CA GLU A 43 -59.43 11.34 16.26
C GLU A 43 -59.33 11.99 14.87
N SER A 44 -58.11 12.26 14.43
CA SER A 44 -57.82 12.68 13.06
C SER A 44 -57.87 11.46 12.09
N LEU A 45 -57.80 11.73 10.82
CA LEU A 45 -57.51 10.68 9.83
C LEU A 45 -56.12 10.10 10.13
N VAL A 46 -55.98 8.77 9.87
CA VAL A 46 -54.69 8.11 9.98
C VAL A 46 -53.71 8.64 8.93
N ARG A 47 -52.51 8.94 9.35
CA ARG A 47 -51.39 9.19 8.47
C ARG A 47 -50.41 8.02 8.61
N THR A 48 -50.00 7.48 7.51
CA THR A 48 -49.06 6.35 7.44
C THR A 48 -47.72 6.82 6.93
N ILE A 49 -46.63 6.46 7.64
CA ILE A 49 -45.26 6.73 7.29
C ILE A 49 -44.53 5.39 7.31
N ALA A 50 -43.73 5.11 6.28
CA ALA A 50 -42.80 3.99 6.26
C ALA A 50 -41.41 4.48 6.62
N GLY A 51 -40.66 3.64 7.32
CA GLY A 51 -39.26 3.87 7.66
C GLY A 51 -38.50 2.56 7.76
N GLU A 52 -37.19 2.63 7.72
CA GLU A 52 -36.30 1.49 7.87
C GLU A 52 -35.27 1.80 8.95
N VAL A 53 -35.01 0.83 9.82
CA VAL A 53 -33.95 0.88 10.81
C VAL A 53 -32.83 -0.02 10.31
N TYR A 54 -31.66 0.57 10.10
CA TYR A 54 -30.46 -0.12 9.66
C TYR A 54 -29.60 -0.47 10.88
N GLY A 55 -28.96 -1.65 10.85
CA GLY A 55 -28.17 -2.14 11.97
C GLY A 55 -27.02 -3.04 11.51
N SER A 56 -26.78 -4.09 12.27
CA SER A 56 -25.62 -4.98 12.07
C SER A 56 -25.60 -5.71 10.74
N THR A 57 -26.77 -6.02 10.18
CA THR A 57 -26.88 -6.67 8.86
C THR A 57 -26.43 -5.73 7.75
N TYR A 58 -26.87 -4.47 7.80
CA TYR A 58 -26.42 -3.46 6.87
C TYR A 58 -24.92 -3.18 7.04
N GLN A 59 -24.44 -2.99 8.27
CA GLN A 59 -23.01 -2.81 8.57
C GLN A 59 -22.16 -3.94 8.02
N ALA A 60 -22.59 -5.20 8.18
CA ALA A 60 -21.85 -6.36 7.68
C ALA A 60 -21.79 -6.44 6.14
N SER A 61 -22.68 -5.75 5.44
CA SER A 61 -22.66 -5.65 3.97
C SER A 61 -21.69 -4.59 3.45
N LEU A 62 -21.22 -3.68 4.32
CA LEU A 62 -20.32 -2.59 3.96
C LEU A 62 -18.86 -3.03 3.95
N SER A 63 -18.07 -2.38 3.12
CA SER A 63 -16.61 -2.57 3.06
C SER A 63 -15.89 -1.24 3.23
N ALA A 64 -14.79 -1.24 3.98
CA ALA A 64 -13.93 -0.07 4.09
C ALA A 64 -13.34 0.28 2.72
N GLN A 65 -13.07 1.57 2.51
CA GLN A 65 -12.48 2.10 1.28
C GLN A 65 -11.29 1.28 0.81
N GLY A 66 -11.25 1.00 -0.48
CA GLY A 66 -10.18 0.26 -1.12
C GLY A 66 -8.90 1.10 -1.21
N ILE A 67 -7.77 0.42 -1.29
CA ILE A 67 -6.46 1.02 -1.51
C ILE A 67 -5.90 0.47 -2.81
N ASN A 68 -5.48 1.37 -3.72
CA ASN A 68 -4.79 1.01 -4.96
C ASN A 68 -3.33 0.67 -4.72
N SER A 69 -2.65 1.47 -3.89
CA SER A 69 -1.25 1.25 -3.52
C SER A 69 -0.89 1.95 -2.22
N ILE A 70 0.10 1.40 -1.54
CA ILE A 70 0.76 2.03 -0.39
C ILE A 70 2.26 2.01 -0.71
N SER A 71 2.92 3.16 -0.60
CA SER A 71 4.35 3.29 -0.78
C SER A 71 4.94 4.22 0.28
N ALA A 72 6.23 4.13 0.50
CA ALA A 72 6.95 5.05 1.37
C ALA A 72 8.18 5.62 0.64
N ASP A 73 8.40 6.90 0.82
CA ASP A 73 9.58 7.64 0.36
C ASP A 73 10.08 8.58 1.47
N LEU A 74 11.02 9.47 1.17
CA LEU A 74 11.57 10.42 2.15
C LEU A 74 10.54 11.43 2.70
N ASN A 75 9.37 11.56 2.06
CA ASN A 75 8.29 12.44 2.50
C ASN A 75 7.31 11.73 3.45
N GLY A 76 7.41 10.40 3.60
CA GLY A 76 6.55 9.57 4.41
C GLY A 76 5.82 8.48 3.63
N VAL A 77 4.71 8.00 4.17
CA VAL A 77 3.88 6.99 3.53
C VAL A 77 2.80 7.64 2.69
N THR A 78 2.71 7.25 1.43
CA THR A 78 1.64 7.66 0.51
C THR A 78 0.66 6.51 0.32
N ILE A 79 -0.62 6.77 0.58
CA ILE A 79 -1.73 5.86 0.31
C ILE A 79 -2.53 6.41 -0.87
N ASN A 80 -2.66 5.64 -1.95
CA ASN A 80 -3.52 5.95 -3.07
C ASN A 80 -4.83 5.17 -2.95
N TRP A 81 -5.95 5.88 -2.95
CA TRP A 81 -7.27 5.35 -2.66
C TRP A 81 -8.01 4.89 -3.91
N VAL A 82 -8.82 3.85 -3.75
CA VAL A 82 -9.93 3.57 -4.64
C VAL A 82 -11.06 4.54 -4.27
N PRO A 83 -11.80 5.12 -5.24
CA PRO A 83 -12.95 5.96 -4.93
C PRO A 83 -13.95 5.24 -4.00
N LEU A 84 -14.46 5.96 -3.00
CA LEU A 84 -15.46 5.45 -2.06
C LEU A 84 -16.86 5.69 -2.63
N GLU A 85 -17.40 4.72 -3.38
CA GLU A 85 -18.74 4.86 -3.97
C GLU A 85 -19.82 4.77 -2.90
N GLY A 86 -20.68 5.79 -2.82
CA GLY A 86 -21.80 5.86 -1.89
C GLY A 86 -21.42 6.04 -0.41
N GLY A 87 -20.14 6.20 -0.10
CA GLY A 87 -19.67 6.49 1.25
C GLY A 87 -19.60 7.98 1.53
N THR A 88 -19.62 8.36 2.81
CA THR A 88 -19.56 9.76 3.29
C THR A 88 -18.17 10.16 3.77
N GLY A 89 -17.23 9.21 3.88
CA GLY A 89 -15.84 9.45 4.23
C GLY A 89 -15.15 8.22 4.83
N THR A 90 -13.85 8.35 5.00
CA THR A 90 -13.03 7.31 5.63
C THR A 90 -12.18 7.92 6.74
N THR A 91 -12.06 7.19 7.85
CA THR A 91 -11.15 7.52 8.95
C THR A 91 -10.01 6.51 8.96
N LEU A 92 -8.77 7.02 8.93
CA LEU A 92 -7.54 6.26 9.11
C LEU A 92 -6.96 6.58 10.48
N THR A 93 -6.72 5.56 11.31
CA THR A 93 -6.12 5.69 12.64
C THR A 93 -4.81 4.92 12.69
N TYR A 94 -3.74 5.57 13.16
CA TYR A 94 -2.40 4.99 13.28
C TYR A 94 -1.65 5.54 14.47
N THR A 95 -0.55 4.89 14.86
CA THR A 95 0.39 5.41 15.86
C THR A 95 1.61 5.99 15.14
N ASN A 96 1.92 7.26 15.42
CA ASN A 96 3.04 7.94 14.78
C ASN A 96 4.40 7.62 15.42
N ASN A 97 5.49 8.19 14.89
CA ASN A 97 6.86 8.00 15.37
C ASN A 97 7.13 8.54 16.79
N GLU A 98 6.21 9.34 17.34
CA GLU A 98 6.26 9.79 18.76
C GLU A 98 5.47 8.85 19.70
N GLY A 99 4.90 7.76 19.17
CA GLY A 99 4.03 6.86 19.92
C GLY A 99 2.64 7.40 20.20
N LYS A 100 2.20 8.44 19.49
CA LYS A 100 0.88 9.06 19.67
C LYS A 100 -0.09 8.53 18.62
N GLU A 101 -1.32 8.24 19.05
CA GLU A 101 -2.40 7.94 18.14
C GLU A 101 -2.78 9.18 17.31
N LYS A 102 -2.93 9.01 16.02
CA LYS A 102 -3.32 10.00 15.03
C LYS A 102 -4.53 9.53 14.24
N ILE A 103 -5.38 10.47 13.89
CA ILE A 103 -6.57 10.24 13.09
C ILE A 103 -6.52 11.16 11.86
N ILE A 104 -6.62 10.57 10.69
CA ILE A 104 -6.74 11.28 9.42
C ILE A 104 -8.14 11.00 8.87
N LYS A 105 -8.83 12.07 8.46
CA LYS A 105 -10.07 11.98 7.70
C LYS A 105 -9.73 12.03 6.22
N VAL A 106 -10.20 11.06 5.47
CA VAL A 106 -10.11 11.00 4.02
C VAL A 106 -11.49 11.39 3.48
N ASP A 107 -11.55 12.54 2.81
CA ASP A 107 -12.80 13.08 2.29
C ASP A 107 -13.26 12.31 1.04
N GLU A 108 -14.56 12.42 0.74
CA GLU A 108 -15.12 11.90 -0.50
C GLU A 108 -14.37 12.48 -1.71
N GLY A 109 -13.97 11.60 -2.64
CA GLY A 109 -13.22 11.99 -3.84
C GLY A 109 -11.72 12.21 -3.64
N GLN A 110 -11.20 12.13 -2.43
CA GLN A 110 -9.75 12.19 -2.19
C GLN A 110 -9.09 10.93 -2.77
N THR A 111 -8.09 11.12 -3.64
CA THR A 111 -7.40 10.03 -4.35
C THR A 111 -6.09 9.62 -3.71
N SER A 112 -5.50 10.45 -2.83
CA SER A 112 -4.22 10.18 -2.19
C SER A 112 -4.11 10.86 -0.82
N THR A 113 -3.34 10.25 0.08
CA THR A 113 -3.00 10.79 1.41
C THR A 113 -1.52 10.55 1.68
N VAL A 114 -0.80 11.57 2.12
CA VAL A 114 0.59 11.46 2.58
C VAL A 114 0.63 11.53 4.11
N ILE A 115 1.35 10.60 4.74
CA ILE A 115 1.50 10.48 6.19
C ILE A 115 3.00 10.59 6.53
N PRO A 116 3.48 11.80 6.89
CA PRO A 116 4.91 12.05 7.02
C PRO A 116 5.54 11.45 8.30
N ASP A 117 4.74 11.15 9.30
CA ASP A 117 5.17 10.63 10.60
C ASP A 117 4.75 9.16 10.84
N ALA A 118 4.38 8.46 9.76
CA ALA A 118 4.10 7.02 9.82
C ALA A 118 5.36 6.22 10.16
N VAL A 119 5.18 5.16 10.97
CA VAL A 119 6.26 4.22 11.29
C VAL A 119 6.12 2.99 10.39
N LEU A 120 7.14 2.69 9.61
CA LEU A 120 7.16 1.52 8.74
C LEU A 120 7.00 0.21 9.54
N LYS A 121 6.47 -0.84 8.93
CA LYS A 121 6.18 -2.15 9.55
C LYS A 121 5.16 -2.09 10.71
N THR A 122 4.44 -0.99 10.88
CA THR A 122 3.33 -0.91 11.85
C THR A 122 1.98 -0.95 11.15
N SER A 123 0.93 -1.22 11.91
CA SER A 123 -0.42 -1.31 11.36
C SER A 123 -1.17 0.00 11.51
N PHE A 124 -2.14 0.21 10.63
CA PHE A 124 -3.15 1.26 10.72
C PHE A 124 -4.55 0.67 10.54
N LYS A 125 -5.56 1.41 10.98
CA LYS A 125 -6.97 1.02 10.97
C LYS A 125 -7.75 1.90 10.03
N LEU A 126 -8.70 1.31 9.30
CA LEU A 126 -9.63 2.00 8.42
C LEU A 126 -11.06 1.73 8.84
N ILE A 127 -11.85 2.79 8.89
CA ILE A 127 -13.31 2.75 9.02
C ILE A 127 -13.89 3.72 7.99
N SER A 128 -14.75 3.24 7.12
CA SER A 128 -15.52 4.09 6.21
C SER A 128 -16.95 4.22 6.68
N THR A 129 -17.59 5.34 6.38
CA THR A 129 -18.98 5.61 6.76
C THR A 129 -19.86 5.71 5.53
N PHE A 130 -21.11 5.25 5.68
CA PHE A 130 -22.09 5.22 4.61
C PHE A 130 -23.43 5.70 5.11
N LYS A 131 -24.11 6.51 4.32
CA LYS A 131 -25.47 6.90 4.57
C LYS A 131 -26.40 5.85 3.95
N PRO A 132 -27.19 5.11 4.76
CA PRO A 132 -27.97 3.96 4.24
C PRO A 132 -29.14 4.38 3.33
N ALA A 133 -29.63 5.63 3.49
CA ALA A 133 -30.67 6.23 2.66
C ALA A 133 -30.55 7.77 2.73
N ASP A 134 -31.07 8.49 1.75
CA ASP A 134 -30.96 9.97 1.67
C ASP A 134 -31.54 10.66 2.90
N ASP A 135 -32.58 10.11 3.50
CA ASP A 135 -33.27 10.61 4.70
C ASP A 135 -32.80 9.94 6.00
N ALA A 136 -31.77 9.09 5.96
CA ALA A 136 -31.20 8.50 7.16
C ALA A 136 -30.63 9.58 8.08
N LEU A 137 -30.87 9.41 9.39
CA LEU A 137 -30.43 10.36 10.40
C LEU A 137 -28.91 10.29 10.67
N ASP A 138 -28.38 9.06 10.60
CA ASP A 138 -26.99 8.77 10.94
C ASP A 138 -26.30 7.99 9.82
N ASP A 139 -25.00 8.17 9.71
CA ASP A 139 -24.13 7.33 8.90
C ASP A 139 -23.77 6.05 9.65
N ILE A 140 -23.65 4.95 8.93
CA ILE A 140 -23.26 3.67 9.50
C ILE A 140 -21.81 3.37 9.16
N PRO A 141 -20.95 3.12 10.17
CA PRO A 141 -19.54 2.77 9.93
C PRO A 141 -19.39 1.32 9.47
N THR A 142 -18.37 1.04 8.67
CA THR A 142 -17.92 -0.33 8.39
C THR A 142 -17.34 -0.98 9.64
N LEU A 143 -17.14 -2.28 9.59
CA LEU A 143 -16.21 -2.93 10.51
C LEU A 143 -14.80 -2.38 10.31
N GLU A 144 -13.99 -2.41 11.36
CA GLU A 144 -12.59 -2.00 11.33
C GLU A 144 -11.78 -2.91 10.41
N LYS A 145 -11.02 -2.33 9.48
CA LYS A 145 -10.06 -3.02 8.63
C LYS A 145 -8.65 -2.64 9.05
N ILE A 146 -7.84 -3.63 9.41
CA ILE A 146 -6.44 -3.45 9.77
C ILE A 146 -5.57 -3.71 8.55
N MET A 147 -4.60 -2.83 8.30
CA MET A 147 -3.61 -2.93 7.25
C MET A 147 -2.24 -2.48 7.76
N ASP A 148 -1.18 -2.86 7.06
CA ASP A 148 0.19 -2.52 7.45
C ASP A 148 0.77 -1.44 6.55
N PHE A 149 1.58 -0.55 7.13
CA PHE A 149 2.47 0.34 6.39
C PHE A 149 3.60 -0.47 5.72
N PRO A 150 4.21 0.07 4.66
CA PRO A 150 5.31 -0.60 3.96
C PRO A 150 6.46 -0.97 4.90
N ALA A 151 7.23 -1.98 4.51
CA ALA A 151 8.38 -2.42 5.29
C ALA A 151 9.68 -1.68 4.93
N TYR A 152 9.68 -0.88 3.85
CA TYR A 152 10.84 -0.19 3.29
C TYR A 152 10.41 1.08 2.55
N TYR A 153 11.37 1.97 2.33
CA TYR A 153 11.21 3.13 1.46
C TYR A 153 11.67 2.79 0.04
N THR A 154 10.95 3.30 -0.95
CA THR A 154 11.39 3.30 -2.35
C THR A 154 11.73 4.73 -2.74
N ILE A 155 13.01 4.97 -3.04
CA ILE A 155 13.54 6.32 -3.22
C ILE A 155 13.96 6.48 -4.68
N SER A 156 13.58 7.61 -5.29
CA SER A 156 14.02 7.96 -6.63
C SER A 156 15.54 8.17 -6.66
N LYS A 157 16.16 8.06 -7.84
CA LYS A 157 17.60 8.34 -7.99
C LYS A 157 17.95 9.77 -7.56
N GLU A 158 17.12 10.75 -7.90
CA GLU A 158 17.32 12.16 -7.55
C GLU A 158 17.29 12.38 -6.04
N ASP A 159 16.27 11.84 -5.36
CA ASP A 159 16.14 11.95 -3.91
C ASP A 159 17.25 11.18 -3.19
N TRP A 160 17.66 10.02 -3.73
CA TRP A 160 18.75 9.24 -3.17
C TRP A 160 20.08 9.99 -3.24
N ASP A 161 20.41 10.58 -4.38
CA ASP A 161 21.63 11.37 -4.54
C ASP A 161 21.70 12.56 -3.55
N ALA A 162 20.55 13.14 -3.21
CA ALA A 162 20.49 14.24 -2.26
C ALA A 162 20.80 13.83 -0.80
N VAL A 163 20.63 12.56 -0.45
CA VAL A 163 20.81 12.05 0.92
C VAL A 163 21.93 11.02 1.06
N HIS A 164 22.48 10.50 -0.04
CA HIS A 164 23.43 9.39 -0.08
C HIS A 164 24.68 9.63 0.80
N GLU A 165 25.18 10.85 0.87
CA GLU A 165 26.33 11.20 1.72
C GLU A 165 26.12 10.88 3.22
N GLN A 166 24.90 10.64 3.65
CA GLN A 166 24.58 10.25 5.02
C GLN A 166 24.87 8.77 5.30
N TYR A 167 25.14 7.97 4.27
CA TYR A 167 25.35 6.53 4.32
C TYR A 167 26.80 6.18 4.00
N VAL A 168 27.14 4.90 4.13
CA VAL A 168 28.48 4.37 3.80
C VAL A 168 28.33 3.27 2.77
N ASP A 169 29.00 3.44 1.62
CA ASP A 169 29.03 2.41 0.59
C ASP A 169 29.69 1.12 1.10
N ALA A 170 29.07 0.00 0.78
CA ALA A 170 29.66 -1.29 1.05
C ALA A 170 30.85 -1.53 0.10
N ASP A 171 31.97 -2.00 0.65
CA ASP A 171 33.09 -2.48 -0.17
C ASP A 171 32.72 -3.83 -0.79
N ARG A 172 32.59 -3.87 -2.10
CA ARG A 172 32.17 -5.04 -2.88
C ARG A 172 33.31 -5.74 -3.61
N THR A 173 34.56 -5.30 -3.37
CA THR A 173 35.75 -5.73 -4.13
C THR A 173 35.92 -7.25 -4.23
N ASP A 174 35.64 -7.97 -3.14
CA ASP A 174 35.79 -9.43 -3.07
C ASP A 174 34.49 -10.20 -3.19
N TRP A 175 33.37 -9.52 -3.45
CA TRP A 175 32.07 -10.19 -3.52
C TRP A 175 31.97 -11.11 -4.74
N GLY A 176 31.29 -12.24 -4.55
CA GLY A 176 30.97 -13.16 -5.63
C GLY A 176 29.57 -12.91 -6.17
N ILE A 177 29.34 -13.23 -7.43
CA ILE A 177 28.03 -13.12 -8.05
C ILE A 177 27.81 -14.24 -9.05
N SER A 178 26.58 -14.71 -9.12
CA SER A 178 26.10 -15.66 -10.14
C SER A 178 24.69 -15.27 -10.59
N ALA A 179 24.31 -15.70 -11.80
CA ALA A 179 22.97 -15.51 -12.33
C ALA A 179 22.45 -16.81 -12.95
N SER A 180 21.17 -17.07 -12.87
CA SER A 180 20.52 -18.23 -13.48
C SER A 180 20.55 -18.19 -15.01
N THR A 181 20.77 -17.04 -15.60
CA THR A 181 20.85 -16.79 -17.04
C THR A 181 21.78 -15.62 -17.34
N GLU A 182 22.54 -15.70 -18.43
CA GLU A 182 23.51 -14.68 -18.85
C GLU A 182 23.59 -14.62 -20.36
N GLU A 183 23.68 -13.43 -20.95
CA GLU A 183 23.89 -13.26 -22.39
C GLU A 183 25.39 -13.23 -22.75
N LYS A 184 25.94 -14.38 -23.10
CA LYS A 184 27.37 -14.53 -23.42
C LYS A 184 27.72 -14.39 -24.90
N VAL A 185 26.72 -14.33 -25.78
CA VAL A 185 26.91 -14.39 -27.25
C VAL A 185 26.54 -13.07 -27.92
N GLY A 186 25.40 -12.52 -27.55
CA GLY A 186 24.83 -11.33 -28.21
C GLY A 186 25.42 -10.00 -27.74
N GLU A 187 25.98 -9.97 -26.52
CA GLU A 187 26.52 -8.76 -25.91
C GLU A 187 28.05 -8.77 -25.93
N ASN A 188 28.60 -8.33 -27.08
CA ASN A 188 30.05 -8.17 -27.30
C ASN A 188 30.91 -9.35 -26.84
N ALA A 189 30.51 -10.58 -27.27
CA ALA A 189 31.21 -11.84 -27.02
C ALA A 189 31.55 -12.10 -25.53
N GLY A 190 30.62 -11.74 -24.64
CA GLY A 190 30.74 -11.97 -23.19
C GLY A 190 31.52 -10.88 -22.44
N LYS A 191 31.86 -9.77 -23.09
CA LYS A 191 32.34 -8.58 -22.36
C LYS A 191 31.27 -7.91 -21.50
N TYR A 192 30.03 -7.92 -22.04
CA TYR A 192 28.81 -7.49 -21.33
C TYR A 192 27.84 -8.67 -21.27
N GLY A 193 26.72 -8.50 -20.60
CA GLY A 193 25.68 -9.50 -20.48
C GLY A 193 25.90 -10.55 -19.39
N ILE A 194 27.02 -10.52 -18.70
CA ILE A 194 27.41 -11.46 -17.63
C ILE A 194 27.19 -10.87 -16.24
N ALA A 195 26.99 -11.74 -15.24
CA ALA A 195 26.62 -11.33 -13.88
C ALA A 195 27.67 -10.42 -13.22
N THR A 196 28.96 -10.63 -13.50
CA THR A 196 30.02 -9.81 -12.88
C THR A 196 29.95 -8.34 -13.24
N CYS A 197 29.26 -7.97 -14.35
CA CYS A 197 29.02 -6.57 -14.70
C CYS A 197 28.11 -5.84 -13.72
N ILE A 198 27.39 -6.55 -12.84
CA ILE A 198 26.48 -5.94 -11.87
C ILE A 198 27.22 -5.35 -10.67
N LEU A 199 28.46 -5.77 -10.43
CA LEU A 199 29.26 -5.36 -9.25
C LEU A 199 30.58 -4.68 -9.61
N ASP A 200 30.83 -4.36 -10.89
CA ASP A 200 32.13 -3.84 -11.36
C ASP A 200 32.29 -2.33 -11.17
N GLY A 201 31.24 -1.63 -10.77
CA GLY A 201 31.24 -0.17 -10.53
C GLY A 201 31.15 0.66 -11.81
N ASP A 202 30.88 0.04 -12.97
CA ASP A 202 30.75 0.71 -14.27
C ASP A 202 29.30 0.67 -14.76
N LEU A 203 28.58 1.79 -14.65
CA LEU A 203 27.20 1.92 -15.16
C LEU A 203 27.07 1.76 -16.68
N ALA A 204 28.19 1.73 -17.42
CA ALA A 204 28.18 1.44 -18.86
C ALA A 204 28.24 -0.06 -19.16
N SER A 205 28.66 -0.87 -18.23
CA SER A 205 28.58 -2.32 -18.27
C SER A 205 27.20 -2.80 -17.81
N PHE A 206 26.82 -4.04 -18.09
CA PHE A 206 25.51 -4.56 -17.67
C PHE A 206 25.47 -6.09 -17.79
N TRP A 207 24.68 -6.69 -16.95
CA TRP A 207 24.13 -8.04 -17.13
C TRP A 207 22.88 -7.98 -18.01
N HIS A 208 22.66 -9.03 -18.81
CA HIS A 208 21.43 -9.25 -19.57
C HIS A 208 21.02 -10.73 -19.48
N SER A 209 19.73 -11.00 -19.32
CA SER A 209 19.22 -12.36 -19.47
C SER A 209 19.48 -12.87 -20.89
N GLN A 210 19.71 -14.16 -21.06
CA GLN A 210 20.04 -14.73 -22.36
C GLN A 210 18.92 -14.51 -23.39
N TRP A 211 19.25 -13.84 -24.49
CA TRP A 211 18.31 -13.61 -25.59
C TRP A 211 18.78 -14.18 -26.92
N LYS A 212 20.01 -14.73 -26.99
CA LYS A 212 20.59 -15.28 -28.20
C LYS A 212 21.19 -16.66 -27.96
N GLY A 213 21.13 -17.52 -29.00
CA GLY A 213 21.69 -18.87 -28.96
C GLY A 213 20.72 -19.92 -28.43
N GLU A 214 21.24 -21.11 -28.16
CA GLU A 214 20.46 -22.21 -27.59
C GLU A 214 20.02 -21.87 -26.15
N GLY A 215 18.75 -22.10 -25.82
CA GLY A 215 18.18 -21.74 -24.53
C GLY A 215 17.85 -20.27 -24.38
N ALA A 216 17.85 -19.49 -25.49
CA ALA A 216 17.49 -18.06 -25.44
C ALA A 216 16.07 -17.80 -24.92
N ASN A 217 15.89 -16.65 -24.26
CA ASN A 217 14.66 -16.19 -23.68
C ASN A 217 14.09 -17.18 -22.64
N PRO A 218 14.87 -17.58 -21.62
CA PRO A 218 14.35 -18.39 -20.53
C PRO A 218 13.21 -17.66 -19.82
N PRO A 219 12.22 -18.40 -19.29
CA PRO A 219 11.10 -17.76 -18.59
C PRO A 219 11.55 -17.04 -17.30
N LEU A 220 10.80 -16.04 -16.90
CA LEU A 220 10.90 -15.46 -15.56
C LEU A 220 10.49 -16.49 -14.49
N PRO A 221 11.02 -16.38 -13.26
CA PRO A 221 11.94 -15.37 -12.78
C PRO A 221 13.40 -15.63 -13.15
N HIS A 222 14.20 -14.56 -13.26
CA HIS A 222 15.66 -14.69 -13.32
C HIS A 222 16.25 -14.41 -11.94
N GLU A 223 17.12 -15.30 -11.48
CA GLU A 223 17.74 -15.20 -10.17
C GLU A 223 19.19 -14.74 -10.30
N ILE A 224 19.57 -13.79 -9.46
CA ILE A 224 20.93 -13.30 -9.28
C ILE A 224 21.24 -13.44 -7.80
N ILE A 225 22.37 -14.14 -7.50
CA ILE A 225 22.85 -14.34 -6.12
C ILE A 225 24.20 -13.65 -5.97
N ILE A 226 24.31 -12.82 -4.94
CA ILE A 226 25.53 -12.11 -4.54
C ILE A 226 26.00 -12.69 -3.22
N ASP A 227 27.23 -13.21 -3.19
CA ASP A 227 27.93 -13.67 -1.97
C ASP A 227 28.85 -12.57 -1.48
N MET A 228 28.46 -11.90 -0.40
CA MET A 228 29.24 -10.84 0.25
C MET A 228 30.47 -11.34 1.01
N LYS A 229 30.78 -12.66 0.94
CA LYS A 229 31.90 -13.38 1.58
C LYS A 229 31.85 -13.43 3.11
N SER A 230 31.25 -12.45 3.73
CA SER A 230 31.01 -12.40 5.18
C SER A 230 29.63 -11.82 5.44
N GLN A 231 29.18 -11.94 6.69
CA GLN A 231 27.95 -11.27 7.10
C GLN A 231 28.13 -9.76 7.10
N GLN A 232 27.25 -9.04 6.43
CA GLN A 232 27.20 -7.58 6.33
C GLN A 232 25.86 -7.08 6.89
N ASP A 233 25.87 -5.85 7.36
CA ASP A 233 24.66 -5.13 7.78
C ASP A 233 24.24 -4.19 6.62
N ILE A 234 23.23 -4.60 5.86
CA ILE A 234 22.74 -3.87 4.68
C ILE A 234 21.60 -2.93 5.09
N LEU A 235 21.72 -1.67 4.72
CA LEU A 235 20.70 -0.64 4.98
C LEU A 235 19.98 -0.20 3.72
N SER A 236 20.67 -0.14 2.57
CA SER A 236 20.02 0.15 1.29
C SER A 236 20.52 -0.72 0.16
N ILE A 237 19.69 -0.84 -0.88
CA ILE A 237 20.02 -1.49 -2.14
C ILE A 237 19.58 -0.56 -3.27
N GLU A 238 20.52 0.02 -4.00
CA GLU A 238 20.25 0.78 -5.21
C GLU A 238 20.43 -0.15 -6.42
N LEU A 239 19.43 -0.24 -7.30
CA LEU A 239 19.51 -0.93 -8.57
C LEU A 239 19.48 0.07 -9.71
N ALA A 240 20.51 0.05 -10.55
CA ALA A 240 20.58 0.78 -11.80
C ALA A 240 20.31 -0.15 -12.98
N ARG A 241 19.31 0.16 -13.79
CA ARG A 241 19.06 -0.55 -15.05
C ARG A 241 20.09 -0.15 -16.09
N ARG A 242 20.28 -1.01 -17.10
CA ARG A 242 21.08 -0.68 -18.29
C ARG A 242 20.61 0.66 -18.89
N GLN A 243 21.52 1.58 -19.12
CA GLN A 243 21.23 2.89 -19.69
C GLN A 243 20.52 2.76 -21.05
N GLY A 244 19.43 3.48 -21.24
CA GLY A 244 18.64 3.48 -22.47
C GLY A 244 17.82 2.20 -22.69
N ASN A 245 17.78 1.28 -21.73
CA ASN A 245 16.99 0.05 -21.74
C ASN A 245 15.94 0.07 -20.62
N GLY A 246 14.72 -0.34 -20.93
CA GLY A 246 13.60 -0.37 -19.99
C GLY A 246 13.10 -1.76 -19.66
N ASP A 247 13.84 -2.82 -19.98
CA ASP A 247 13.35 -4.20 -19.92
C ASP A 247 13.05 -4.66 -18.49
N THR A 248 13.93 -4.43 -17.53
CA THR A 248 13.71 -4.82 -16.13
C THR A 248 12.54 -4.03 -15.54
N LYS A 249 11.54 -4.75 -15.01
CA LYS A 249 10.33 -4.17 -14.42
C LYS A 249 10.27 -4.36 -12.91
N THR A 250 10.29 -5.59 -12.43
CA THR A 250 10.14 -5.90 -11.00
C THR A 250 11.28 -6.76 -10.53
N VAL A 251 11.95 -6.32 -9.46
CA VAL A 251 13.02 -7.06 -8.79
C VAL A 251 12.72 -7.15 -7.31
N ILE A 252 12.64 -8.37 -6.78
CA ILE A 252 12.48 -8.67 -5.36
C ILE A 252 13.85 -8.94 -4.77
N PHE A 253 14.19 -8.24 -3.68
CA PHE A 253 15.41 -8.45 -2.94
C PHE A 253 15.18 -9.27 -1.68
N SER A 254 16.06 -10.21 -1.41
CA SER A 254 16.08 -10.99 -0.17
C SER A 254 17.51 -11.13 0.34
N ILE A 255 17.65 -11.30 1.65
CA ILE A 255 18.94 -11.54 2.31
C ILE A 255 18.89 -12.88 3.04
N GLY A 256 20.03 -13.56 3.14
CA GLY A 256 20.15 -14.83 3.85
C GLY A 256 21.52 -15.04 4.46
N GLU A 257 21.62 -15.90 5.46
CA GLU A 257 22.89 -16.41 5.99
C GLU A 257 23.45 -17.53 5.09
N SER A 258 22.57 -18.21 4.35
CA SER A 258 22.86 -19.22 3.35
C SER A 258 21.92 -19.07 2.15
N GLU A 259 22.21 -19.77 1.05
CA GLU A 259 21.37 -19.78 -0.16
C GLU A 259 20.08 -20.61 -0.02
N GLU A 260 19.84 -21.21 1.15
CA GLU A 260 18.66 -22.05 1.40
C GLU A 260 17.50 -21.31 2.07
N HIS A 261 17.82 -20.25 2.84
CA HIS A 261 16.84 -19.52 3.63
C HIS A 261 16.94 -18.02 3.36
N TRP A 262 15.83 -17.46 2.88
CA TRP A 262 15.74 -16.08 2.46
C TRP A 262 14.71 -15.29 3.28
N THR A 263 15.11 -14.11 3.73
CA THR A 263 14.21 -13.09 4.28
C THR A 263 14.03 -12.02 3.23
N GLU A 264 12.81 -11.77 2.81
CA GLU A 264 12.50 -10.71 1.86
C GLU A 264 12.76 -9.33 2.50
N LEU A 265 13.47 -8.47 1.76
CA LEU A 265 13.76 -7.09 2.12
C LEU A 265 12.74 -6.13 1.52
N GLY A 266 12.29 -6.42 0.30
CA GLY A 266 11.35 -5.62 -0.45
C GLY A 266 11.54 -5.75 -1.95
N GLN A 267 10.84 -4.90 -2.71
CA GLN A 267 10.90 -4.91 -4.16
C GLN A 267 11.06 -3.51 -4.75
N LEU A 268 11.70 -3.43 -5.91
CA LEU A 268 11.74 -2.26 -6.77
C LEU A 268 10.91 -2.49 -8.03
N ASN A 269 10.16 -1.47 -8.44
CA ASN A 269 9.32 -1.51 -9.64
C ASN A 269 9.71 -0.37 -10.57
N PHE A 270 10.08 -0.72 -11.79
CA PHE A 270 10.48 0.22 -12.80
C PHE A 270 9.42 0.34 -13.89
N PRO A 271 9.06 1.56 -14.28
CA PRO A 271 8.18 1.79 -15.44
C PRO A 271 8.91 1.41 -16.74
N SER A 272 8.14 1.35 -17.84
CA SER A 272 8.70 1.07 -19.17
C SER A 272 9.54 2.23 -19.73
N GLU A 273 9.39 3.42 -19.16
CA GLU A 273 10.15 4.61 -19.52
C GLU A 273 11.64 4.42 -19.21
N LYS A 274 12.47 4.67 -20.22
CA LYS A 274 13.92 4.48 -20.15
C LYS A 274 14.63 5.56 -19.33
N ALA A 275 13.96 6.64 -18.98
CA ALA A 275 14.51 7.74 -18.19
C ALA A 275 14.68 7.36 -16.70
N THR A 276 13.80 6.51 -16.15
CA THR A 276 13.92 6.04 -14.77
C THR A 276 14.92 4.88 -14.71
N ASN A 277 16.20 5.22 -14.57
CA ASN A 277 17.26 4.23 -14.67
C ASN A 277 17.62 3.57 -13.33
N ALA A 278 17.43 4.24 -12.20
CA ALA A 278 17.77 3.71 -10.89
C ALA A 278 16.72 4.06 -9.84
N GLN A 279 16.59 3.18 -8.86
CA GLN A 279 15.80 3.35 -7.65
C GLN A 279 16.52 2.70 -6.48
N THR A 280 16.28 3.23 -5.29
CA THR A 280 16.84 2.69 -4.05
C THR A 280 15.74 2.15 -3.14
N LEU A 281 15.92 0.92 -2.68
CA LEU A 281 15.23 0.33 -1.55
C LEU A 281 16.00 0.69 -0.29
N LEU A 282 15.43 1.51 0.58
CA LEU A 282 16.02 1.87 1.87
C LEU A 282 15.24 1.20 2.99
N LEU A 283 15.95 0.49 3.85
CA LEU A 283 15.38 -0.19 5.01
C LEU A 283 15.30 0.78 6.21
N PRO A 284 14.30 0.65 7.09
CA PRO A 284 14.21 1.48 8.30
C PRO A 284 15.35 1.19 9.30
N GLU A 285 15.92 0.00 9.24
CA GLU A 285 17.04 -0.46 10.05
C GLU A 285 17.90 -1.44 9.25
N PRO A 286 19.21 -1.57 9.55
CA PRO A 286 20.08 -2.52 8.86
C PRO A 286 19.62 -3.96 9.08
N VAL A 287 19.73 -4.77 8.02
CA VAL A 287 19.45 -6.20 8.09
C VAL A 287 20.74 -6.96 7.79
N ARG A 288 21.03 -7.96 8.63
CA ARG A 288 22.28 -8.72 8.60
C ARG A 288 22.14 -10.00 7.79
N GLY A 289 23.12 -10.28 6.96
CA GLY A 289 23.24 -11.53 6.20
C GLY A 289 24.52 -11.61 5.40
N ARG A 290 24.73 -12.73 4.72
CA ARG A 290 25.89 -12.97 3.83
C ARG A 290 25.52 -12.96 2.36
N TYR A 291 24.32 -13.42 2.04
CA TYR A 291 23.88 -13.54 0.65
C TYR A 291 22.75 -12.58 0.36
N ILE A 292 22.81 -11.94 -0.81
CA ILE A 292 21.68 -11.18 -1.38
C ILE A 292 21.18 -11.95 -2.59
N ARG A 293 19.86 -12.11 -2.68
CA ARG A 293 19.17 -12.59 -3.86
C ARG A 293 18.40 -11.45 -4.48
N ALA A 294 18.65 -11.17 -5.76
CA ALA A 294 17.83 -10.31 -6.59
C ALA A 294 17.05 -11.20 -7.58
N LEU A 295 15.74 -11.28 -7.40
CA LEU A 295 14.84 -12.09 -8.21
C LEU A 295 14.06 -11.19 -9.15
N VAL A 296 14.38 -11.21 -10.44
CA VAL A 296 13.67 -10.48 -11.48
C VAL A 296 12.39 -11.24 -11.82
N THR A 297 11.26 -10.74 -11.35
CA THR A 297 9.94 -11.38 -11.52
C THR A 297 9.09 -10.72 -12.61
N GLY A 298 9.48 -9.53 -13.06
CA GLY A 298 8.73 -8.78 -14.08
C GLY A 298 9.64 -8.15 -15.12
N SER A 299 9.16 -8.12 -16.35
CA SER A 299 9.79 -7.47 -17.49
C SER A 299 8.79 -6.60 -18.25
N ASN A 300 9.28 -5.49 -18.81
CA ASN A 300 8.54 -4.65 -19.76
C ASN A 300 8.72 -5.11 -21.22
N ASN A 301 9.56 -6.13 -21.45
CA ASN A 301 9.89 -6.68 -22.77
C ASN A 301 9.89 -8.23 -22.74
N GLY A 302 8.70 -8.80 -22.64
CA GLY A 302 8.53 -10.25 -22.61
C GLY A 302 9.18 -10.90 -21.38
N VAL A 303 10.31 -11.58 -21.55
CA VAL A 303 11.07 -12.20 -20.46
C VAL A 303 12.47 -11.61 -20.28
N ASN A 304 12.83 -10.61 -21.10
CA ASN A 304 14.15 -10.02 -21.09
C ASN A 304 14.34 -9.05 -19.93
N ALA A 305 15.52 -9.04 -19.37
CA ALA A 305 15.90 -8.13 -18.30
C ALA A 305 17.38 -7.74 -18.41
N SER A 306 17.72 -6.53 -17.99
CA SER A 306 19.10 -6.05 -17.95
C SER A 306 19.32 -5.12 -16.76
N ILE A 307 20.45 -5.30 -16.07
CA ILE A 307 20.85 -4.54 -14.88
C ILE A 307 22.28 -4.07 -15.11
N ALA A 308 22.51 -2.75 -14.96
CA ALA A 308 23.86 -2.21 -15.02
C ALA A 308 24.59 -2.45 -13.69
N GLU A 309 23.99 -2.07 -12.57
CA GLU A 309 24.70 -2.10 -11.30
C GLU A 309 23.72 -2.34 -10.15
N ILE A 310 24.17 -3.04 -9.09
CA ILE A 310 23.51 -3.10 -7.79
C ILE A 310 24.48 -2.61 -6.73
N MET A 311 24.17 -1.51 -6.08
CA MET A 311 24.97 -0.86 -5.06
C MET A 311 24.31 -1.04 -3.68
N PHE A 312 25.12 -1.04 -2.64
CA PHE A 312 24.68 -1.29 -1.29
C PHE A 312 25.27 -0.27 -0.34
N THR A 313 24.51 0.15 0.67
CA THR A 313 25.03 0.93 1.79
C THR A 313 24.86 0.20 3.11
N THR A 314 25.70 0.59 4.05
CA THR A 314 25.68 0.17 5.45
C THR A 314 25.43 1.38 6.34
N SER A 315 25.18 1.17 7.63
CA SER A 315 25.11 2.28 8.60
C SER A 315 26.50 2.89 8.84
N LYS A 316 26.55 4.18 9.03
CA LYS A 316 27.75 4.80 9.63
C LYS A 316 27.94 4.19 11.03
N LYS A 317 29.14 3.67 11.30
CA LYS A 317 29.51 3.16 12.62
C LYS A 317 29.59 4.27 13.65
#